data_193fc1cb70074939e7607ca3c76cbaec
#
_entry.id   193fc1cb70074939e7607ca3c76cbaec
#
_cell.length_a   1.000
_cell.length_b   1.000
_cell.length_c   1.000
_cell.angle_alpha   90.00
_cell.angle_beta   90.00
_cell.angle_gamma   90.00
#
_symmetry.space_group_name_H-M   'P 1'
#
loop_
_entity.id
_entity.type
_entity.pdbx_description
1 polymer ?
#
loop_
_entity_poly.entity_id
_entity_poly.type
_entity_poly.pdbx_seq_one_letter_code
_entity_poly.pdbx_strand_id
1 'polypeptide(L)'
;MQSEYSLLTRDVEGEILDTCRELGIALVPYSPLARGLVTATVGNLDELASDDFRRTLPRFHDESMNNNQQLVEEFAVIAKNKNCTPAQLALAWVLAQGDNLIPIPRTKKRKYLEENAAAVDIELSNEELHAIENLLDKYPNVGQRYSDGSMKLVNH
;
A
#
# COMPACT_ATOMS: atom_id res chain seq x y z
N MET A 1 14.20 -9.65 6.79
CA MET A 1 13.32 -8.89 7.73
C MET A 1 11.90 -8.85 7.18
N GLN A 2 10.85 -8.76 8.02
CA GLN A 2 9.47 -8.61 7.54
C GLN A 2 8.80 -7.44 8.29
N SER A 3 8.17 -6.52 7.55
CA SER A 3 7.42 -5.38 8.12
C SER A 3 6.26 -4.97 7.21
N GLU A 4 5.30 -4.21 7.73
CA GLU A 4 4.29 -3.59 6.88
C GLU A 4 4.96 -2.49 6.04
N TYR A 5 4.75 -2.55 4.72
CA TYR A 5 5.20 -1.50 3.83
C TYR A 5 4.26 -1.37 2.62
N SER A 6 3.75 -0.20 2.41
CA SER A 6 2.82 0.17 1.34
C SER A 6 2.83 1.68 1.14
N LEU A 7 2.12 2.17 0.14
CA LEU A 7 1.87 3.62 -0.06
C LEU A 7 1.37 4.34 1.20
N LEU A 8 0.58 3.64 2.05
CA LEU A 8 -0.05 4.23 3.24
C LEU A 8 0.64 3.87 4.56
N THR A 9 1.69 3.06 4.56
CA THR A 9 2.49 2.70 5.72
C THR A 9 3.95 2.70 5.33
N ARG A 10 4.67 3.73 5.76
CA ARG A 10 6.04 4.04 5.30
C ARG A 10 7.07 4.06 6.44
N ASP A 11 6.74 3.50 7.61
CA ASP A 11 7.56 3.54 8.83
C ASP A 11 8.94 2.87 8.68
N VAL A 12 9.12 2.06 7.64
CA VAL A 12 10.40 1.39 7.36
C VAL A 12 11.36 2.23 6.52
N GLU A 13 10.90 3.35 5.97
CA GLU A 13 11.74 4.23 5.17
C GLU A 13 12.82 4.91 6.03
N GLY A 14 13.92 5.28 5.39
CA GLY A 14 15.10 5.77 6.09
C GLY A 14 15.87 4.65 6.78
N GLU A 15 16.06 4.72 8.11
CA GLU A 15 17.00 3.89 8.86
C GLU A 15 16.85 2.38 8.61
N ILE A 16 15.62 1.86 8.58
CA ILE A 16 15.37 0.41 8.42
C ILE A 16 15.70 -0.05 7.00
N LEU A 17 15.21 0.67 5.99
CA LEU A 17 15.50 0.33 4.60
C LEU A 17 17.00 0.49 4.28
N ASP A 18 17.62 1.55 4.77
CA ASP A 18 19.03 1.82 4.54
C ASP A 18 19.91 0.76 5.21
N THR A 19 19.59 0.36 6.44
CA THR A 19 20.27 -0.76 7.14
C THR A 19 20.08 -2.08 6.37
N CYS A 20 18.88 -2.36 5.87
CA CYS A 20 18.65 -3.56 5.06
C CYS A 20 19.50 -3.57 3.80
N ARG A 21 19.63 -2.43 3.11
CA ARG A 21 20.50 -2.30 1.92
C ARG A 21 21.97 -2.50 2.25
N GLU A 22 22.45 -1.83 3.31
CA GLU A 22 23.86 -1.90 3.74
C GLU A 22 24.27 -3.33 4.10
N LEU A 23 23.39 -4.06 4.79
CA LEU A 23 23.68 -5.42 5.26
C LEU A 23 23.26 -6.53 4.29
N GLY A 24 22.74 -6.18 3.09
CA GLY A 24 22.24 -7.17 2.12
C GLY A 24 21.05 -7.98 2.62
N ILE A 25 20.22 -7.41 3.49
CA ILE A 25 19.04 -8.07 4.07
C ILE A 25 17.82 -7.78 3.18
N ALA A 26 17.13 -8.83 2.72
CA ALA A 26 15.85 -8.66 2.05
C ALA A 26 14.77 -8.21 3.05
N LEU A 27 14.00 -7.17 2.68
CA LEU A 27 12.77 -6.81 3.36
C LEU A 27 11.58 -7.48 2.67
N VAL A 28 10.69 -8.07 3.46
CA VAL A 28 9.45 -8.70 2.99
C VAL A 28 8.26 -7.83 3.40
N PRO A 29 7.78 -6.93 2.52
CA PRO A 29 6.62 -6.09 2.75
C PRO A 29 5.33 -6.91 2.89
N TYR A 30 4.72 -6.96 4.08
CA TYR A 30 3.37 -7.46 4.20
C TYR A 30 2.34 -6.34 4.05
N SER A 31 1.10 -6.69 3.69
CA SER A 31 0.03 -5.75 3.35
C SER A 31 0.43 -4.67 2.32
N PRO A 32 1.15 -4.99 1.24
CA PRO A 32 1.64 -4.00 0.28
C PRO A 32 0.51 -3.25 -0.44
N LEU A 33 -0.70 -3.79 -0.43
CA LEU A 33 -1.93 -3.18 -0.97
C LEU A 33 -2.78 -2.48 0.11
N ALA A 34 -2.22 -2.15 1.29
CA ALA A 34 -2.93 -1.52 2.39
C ALA A 34 -4.28 -2.22 2.71
N ARG A 35 -4.27 -3.56 2.75
CA ARG A 35 -5.47 -4.42 2.97
C ARG A 35 -6.57 -4.21 1.92
N GLY A 36 -6.20 -3.83 0.71
CA GLY A 36 -7.11 -3.61 -0.42
C GLY A 36 -7.60 -2.17 -0.54
N LEU A 37 -7.22 -1.26 0.36
CA LEU A 37 -7.65 0.14 0.31
C LEU A 37 -7.19 0.82 -0.98
N VAL A 38 -5.92 0.63 -1.39
CA VAL A 38 -5.34 1.24 -2.61
C VAL A 38 -5.76 0.57 -3.92
N THR A 39 -6.60 -0.47 -3.86
CA THR A 39 -7.02 -1.21 -5.07
C THR A 39 -8.28 -0.66 -5.74
N ALA A 40 -8.89 0.40 -5.18
CA ALA A 40 -10.18 0.96 -5.59
C ALA A 40 -11.35 -0.06 -5.57
N THR A 41 -11.22 -1.16 -4.81
CA THR A 41 -12.26 -2.20 -4.70
C THR A 41 -13.07 -2.12 -3.41
N VAL A 42 -12.74 -1.20 -2.51
CA VAL A 42 -13.45 -0.96 -1.25
C VAL A 42 -13.89 0.49 -1.24
N GLY A 43 -15.16 0.73 -1.56
CA GLY A 43 -15.73 2.07 -1.62
C GLY A 43 -16.17 2.60 -0.24
N ASN A 44 -16.69 1.73 0.62
CA ASN A 44 -17.11 2.09 1.98
C ASN A 44 -17.19 0.85 2.89
N LEU A 45 -17.42 1.07 4.19
CA LEU A 45 -17.55 -0.01 5.18
C LEU A 45 -18.76 -0.92 4.93
N ASP A 46 -19.83 -0.42 4.31
CA ASP A 46 -21.05 -1.19 4.11
C ASP A 46 -20.86 -2.30 3.07
N GLU A 47 -19.85 -2.17 2.21
CA GLU A 47 -19.48 -3.20 1.23
C GLU A 47 -18.69 -4.36 1.85
N LEU A 48 -18.20 -4.20 3.09
CA LEU A 48 -17.48 -5.23 3.81
C LEU A 48 -18.44 -6.12 4.61
N ALA A 49 -18.15 -7.42 4.66
CA ALA A 49 -18.89 -8.34 5.54
C ALA A 49 -18.85 -7.86 7.00
N SER A 50 -19.89 -8.19 7.78
CA SER A 50 -20.02 -7.72 9.16
C SER A 50 -18.89 -8.17 10.10
N ASP A 51 -18.25 -9.29 9.77
CA ASP A 51 -17.09 -9.87 10.48
C ASP A 51 -15.73 -9.52 9.84
N ASP A 52 -15.72 -8.64 8.85
CA ASP A 52 -14.46 -8.24 8.19
C ASP A 52 -13.59 -7.42 9.15
N PHE A 53 -12.37 -7.92 9.38
CA PHE A 53 -11.39 -7.28 10.26
C PHE A 53 -11.12 -5.80 9.91
N ARG A 54 -11.23 -5.41 8.63
CA ARG A 54 -11.02 -4.02 8.19
C ARG A 54 -11.98 -3.04 8.84
N ARG A 55 -13.15 -3.51 9.26
CA ARG A 55 -14.13 -2.70 10.02
C ARG A 55 -13.62 -2.22 11.38
N THR A 56 -12.52 -2.79 11.87
CA THR A 56 -11.88 -2.38 13.14
C THR A 56 -10.70 -1.43 12.95
N LEU A 57 -10.33 -1.14 11.71
CA LEU A 57 -9.12 -0.37 11.38
C LEU A 57 -9.44 1.10 11.14
N PRO A 58 -8.74 2.04 11.81
CA PRO A 58 -9.00 3.49 11.69
C PRO A 58 -9.01 4.02 10.26
N ARG A 59 -8.19 3.46 9.36
CA ARG A 59 -8.11 3.85 7.94
C ARG A 59 -9.42 3.70 7.16
N PHE A 60 -10.33 2.86 7.65
CA PHE A 60 -11.60 2.56 6.99
C PHE A 60 -12.77 3.32 7.62
N HIS A 61 -12.52 4.26 8.54
CA HIS A 61 -13.55 5.02 9.25
C HIS A 61 -13.42 6.52 9.04
N ASP A 62 -14.57 7.21 9.20
CA ASP A 62 -14.70 8.65 9.39
C ASP A 62 -13.92 9.50 8.34
N GLU A 63 -13.24 10.53 8.83
CA GLU A 63 -12.47 11.47 8.01
C GLU A 63 -11.34 10.78 7.24
N SER A 64 -10.70 9.75 7.84
CA SER A 64 -9.64 8.99 7.17
C SER A 64 -10.19 8.26 5.94
N MET A 65 -11.39 7.69 6.02
CA MET A 65 -11.99 7.00 4.88
C MET A 65 -12.29 7.97 3.73
N ASN A 66 -12.84 9.16 4.03
CA ASN A 66 -13.10 10.19 3.02
C ASN A 66 -11.79 10.66 2.33
N ASN A 67 -10.74 10.92 3.12
CA ASN A 67 -9.42 11.26 2.61
C ASN A 67 -8.87 10.14 1.71
N ASN A 68 -8.96 8.89 2.17
CA ASN A 68 -8.45 7.74 1.45
C ASN A 68 -9.22 7.43 0.16
N GLN A 69 -10.53 7.67 0.12
CA GLN A 69 -11.33 7.54 -1.11
C GLN A 69 -10.84 8.50 -2.19
N GLN A 70 -10.67 9.79 -1.85
CA GLN A 70 -10.17 10.79 -2.79
C GLN A 70 -8.75 10.46 -3.28
N LEU A 71 -7.86 10.03 -2.38
CA LEU A 71 -6.53 9.57 -2.73
C LEU A 71 -6.60 8.41 -3.74
N VAL A 72 -7.43 7.39 -3.45
CA VAL A 72 -7.55 6.18 -4.28
C VAL A 72 -8.16 6.50 -5.65
N GLU A 73 -9.13 7.41 -5.74
CA GLU A 73 -9.70 7.86 -7.00
C GLU A 73 -8.63 8.53 -7.89
N GLU A 74 -7.84 9.45 -7.35
CA GLU A 74 -6.75 10.09 -8.10
C GLU A 74 -5.61 9.11 -8.42
N PHE A 75 -5.29 8.20 -7.52
CA PHE A 75 -4.32 7.13 -7.74
C PHE A 75 -4.75 6.20 -8.90
N ALA A 76 -6.05 5.89 -8.99
CA ALA A 76 -6.59 5.10 -10.09
C ALA A 76 -6.45 5.82 -11.45
N VAL A 77 -6.48 7.16 -11.49
CA VAL A 77 -6.20 7.92 -12.71
C VAL A 77 -4.74 7.75 -13.14
N ILE A 78 -3.80 7.81 -12.20
CA ILE A 78 -2.36 7.56 -12.49
C ILE A 78 -2.20 6.14 -13.05
N ALA A 79 -2.80 5.13 -12.40
CA ALA A 79 -2.73 3.74 -12.85
C ALA A 79 -3.30 3.57 -14.27
N LYS A 80 -4.43 4.21 -14.56
CA LYS A 80 -5.04 4.19 -15.90
C LYS A 80 -4.12 4.80 -16.96
N ASN A 81 -3.46 5.91 -16.67
CA ASN A 81 -2.52 6.55 -17.58
C ASN A 81 -1.28 5.66 -17.83
N LYS A 82 -0.90 4.86 -16.83
CA LYS A 82 0.17 3.85 -16.93
C LYS A 82 -0.30 2.54 -17.62
N ASN A 83 -1.57 2.42 -17.99
CA ASN A 83 -2.19 1.19 -18.51
C ASN A 83 -2.08 -0.01 -17.57
N CYS A 84 -2.17 0.21 -16.27
CA CYS A 84 -2.17 -0.84 -15.26
C CYS A 84 -3.31 -0.65 -14.27
N THR A 85 -3.54 -1.65 -13.40
CA THR A 85 -4.49 -1.52 -12.31
C THR A 85 -3.90 -0.78 -11.11
N PRO A 86 -4.73 -0.17 -10.24
CA PRO A 86 -4.23 0.43 -9.00
C PRO A 86 -3.44 -0.55 -8.12
N ALA A 87 -3.84 -1.83 -8.08
CA ALA A 87 -3.10 -2.87 -7.36
C ALA A 87 -1.70 -3.08 -7.94
N GLN A 88 -1.59 -3.15 -9.25
CA GLN A 88 -0.30 -3.28 -9.94
C GLN A 88 0.58 -2.05 -9.74
N LEU A 89 0.01 -0.85 -9.85
CA LEU A 89 0.76 0.39 -9.61
C LEU A 89 1.30 0.47 -8.18
N ALA A 90 0.49 0.07 -7.18
CA ALA A 90 0.91 0.05 -5.79
C ALA A 90 2.04 -0.95 -5.52
N LEU A 91 2.00 -2.12 -6.14
CA LEU A 91 3.08 -3.11 -6.05
C LEU A 91 4.34 -2.65 -6.78
N ALA A 92 4.21 -2.07 -7.98
CA ALA A 92 5.32 -1.50 -8.73
C ALA A 92 5.99 -0.36 -7.94
N TRP A 93 5.22 0.48 -7.26
CA TRP A 93 5.76 1.51 -6.38
C TRP A 93 6.58 0.91 -5.22
N VAL A 94 6.09 -0.14 -4.56
CA VAL A 94 6.86 -0.84 -3.50
C VAL A 94 8.15 -1.42 -4.06
N LEU A 95 8.10 -2.07 -5.23
CA LEU A 95 9.27 -2.65 -5.87
C LEU A 95 10.30 -1.59 -6.29
N ALA A 96 9.85 -0.41 -6.71
CA ALA A 96 10.72 0.71 -7.09
C ALA A 96 11.51 1.30 -5.91
N GLN A 97 11.16 0.96 -4.66
CA GLN A 97 11.87 1.46 -3.48
C GLN A 97 13.21 0.73 -3.22
N GLY A 98 13.49 -0.38 -3.90
CA GLY A 98 14.79 -1.05 -3.80
C GLY A 98 14.77 -2.52 -4.24
N ASP A 99 15.92 -3.00 -4.69
CA ASP A 99 16.09 -4.36 -5.24
C ASP A 99 15.99 -5.48 -4.19
N ASN A 100 16.04 -5.12 -2.90
CA ASN A 100 15.97 -6.06 -1.79
C ASN A 100 14.54 -6.20 -1.21
N LEU A 101 13.51 -5.74 -1.93
CA LEU A 101 12.11 -5.78 -1.51
C LEU A 101 11.37 -6.96 -2.16
N ILE A 102 10.71 -7.77 -1.33
CA ILE A 102 9.94 -8.94 -1.77
C ILE A 102 8.52 -8.84 -1.20
N PRO A 103 7.61 -8.06 -1.83
CA PRO A 103 6.26 -7.88 -1.33
C PRO A 103 5.44 -9.19 -1.39
N ILE A 104 4.58 -9.41 -0.38
CA ILE A 104 3.74 -10.60 -0.26
C ILE A 104 2.24 -10.27 -0.35
N PRO A 105 1.71 -9.85 -1.51
CA PRO A 105 0.30 -9.58 -1.69
C PRO A 105 -0.52 -10.87 -1.59
N ARG A 106 -1.44 -10.92 -0.61
CA ARG A 106 -2.27 -12.11 -0.39
C ARG A 106 -3.54 -12.06 -1.25
N THR A 107 -3.85 -13.17 -1.91
CA THR A 107 -5.12 -13.36 -2.60
C THR A 107 -5.61 -14.82 -2.53
N LYS A 108 -6.94 -15.01 -2.70
CA LYS A 108 -7.58 -16.33 -2.86
C LYS A 108 -8.04 -16.58 -4.31
N LYS A 109 -7.88 -15.61 -5.21
CA LYS A 109 -8.37 -15.67 -6.59
C LYS A 109 -7.19 -15.68 -7.56
N ARG A 110 -7.20 -16.66 -8.49
CA ARG A 110 -6.17 -16.80 -9.51
C ARG A 110 -5.97 -15.52 -10.34
N LYS A 111 -7.08 -14.87 -10.74
CA LYS A 111 -7.02 -13.59 -11.46
C LYS A 111 -6.15 -12.55 -10.75
N TYR A 112 -6.32 -12.37 -9.43
CA TYR A 112 -5.52 -11.41 -8.67
C TYR A 112 -4.09 -11.88 -8.40
N LEU A 113 -3.83 -13.20 -8.40
CA LEU A 113 -2.46 -13.71 -8.35
C LEU A 113 -1.69 -13.33 -9.61
N GLU A 114 -2.30 -13.56 -10.77
CA GLU A 114 -1.73 -13.22 -12.07
C GLU A 114 -1.54 -11.70 -12.21
N GLU A 115 -2.53 -10.92 -11.80
CA GLU A 115 -2.48 -9.45 -11.76
C GLU A 115 -1.33 -8.93 -10.89
N ASN A 116 -1.21 -9.45 -9.66
CA ASN A 116 -0.15 -9.05 -8.73
C ASN A 116 1.24 -9.46 -9.25
N ALA A 117 1.37 -10.64 -9.84
CA ALA A 117 2.63 -11.11 -10.39
C ALA A 117 3.10 -10.22 -11.56
N ALA A 118 2.20 -9.78 -12.42
CA ALA A 118 2.52 -8.91 -13.55
C ALA A 118 2.96 -7.49 -13.14
N ALA A 119 2.85 -7.11 -11.87
CA ALA A 119 3.36 -5.83 -11.38
C ALA A 119 4.90 -5.73 -11.47
N VAL A 120 5.62 -6.85 -11.51
CA VAL A 120 7.08 -6.89 -11.65
C VAL A 120 7.56 -6.30 -12.99
N ASP A 121 6.71 -6.34 -14.01
CA ASP A 121 7.03 -5.85 -15.35
C ASP A 121 6.73 -4.34 -15.52
N ILE A 122 6.25 -3.66 -14.47
CA ILE A 122 5.91 -2.25 -14.51
C ILE A 122 7.04 -1.41 -13.93
N GLU A 123 7.78 -0.77 -14.83
CA GLU A 123 8.80 0.19 -14.46
C GLU A 123 8.19 1.58 -14.28
N LEU A 124 8.54 2.27 -13.19
CA LEU A 124 8.10 3.64 -12.90
C LEU A 124 9.22 4.63 -13.19
N SER A 125 8.92 5.66 -13.97
CA SER A 125 9.85 6.76 -14.17
C SER A 125 9.93 7.66 -12.92
N ASN A 126 10.97 8.49 -12.84
CA ASN A 126 11.09 9.46 -11.75
C ASN A 126 9.92 10.44 -11.69
N GLU A 127 9.37 10.85 -12.84
CA GLU A 127 8.20 11.72 -12.94
C GLU A 127 6.94 11.03 -12.38
N GLU A 128 6.77 9.73 -12.65
CA GLU A 128 5.65 8.95 -12.13
C GLU A 128 5.78 8.73 -10.62
N LEU A 129 6.98 8.45 -10.12
CA LEU A 129 7.25 8.36 -8.68
C LEU A 129 6.96 9.69 -7.99
N HIS A 130 7.43 10.82 -8.53
CA HIS A 130 7.13 12.15 -8.00
C HIS A 130 5.62 12.47 -8.03
N ALA A 131 4.90 12.07 -9.08
CA ALA A 131 3.46 12.27 -9.16
C ALA A 131 2.72 11.50 -8.05
N ILE A 132 3.17 10.28 -7.73
CA ILE A 132 2.63 9.48 -6.62
C ILE A 132 2.95 10.14 -5.27
N GLU A 133 4.19 10.60 -5.05
CA GLU A 133 4.56 11.31 -3.82
C GLU A 133 3.71 12.58 -3.62
N ASN A 134 3.57 13.41 -4.64
CA ASN A 134 2.73 14.61 -4.58
C ASN A 134 1.26 14.28 -4.25
N LEU A 135 0.76 13.15 -4.74
CA LEU A 135 -0.58 12.67 -4.42
C LEU A 135 -0.70 12.28 -2.95
N LEU A 136 0.30 11.56 -2.41
CA LEU A 136 0.32 11.17 -0.99
C LEU A 136 0.40 12.41 -0.08
N ASP A 137 1.19 13.41 -0.42
CA ASP A 137 1.32 14.67 0.30
C ASP A 137 0.00 15.47 0.31
N LYS A 138 -0.77 15.39 -0.78
CA LYS A 138 -2.09 16.04 -0.89
C LYS A 138 -3.13 15.43 0.06
N TYR A 139 -2.99 14.15 0.40
CA TYR A 139 -3.93 13.38 1.22
C TYR A 139 -3.26 12.76 2.46
N PRO A 140 -2.73 13.55 3.42
CA PRO A 140 -1.90 13.06 4.52
C PRO A 140 -2.68 12.30 5.59
N ASN A 141 -4.01 12.49 5.71
CA ASN A 141 -4.84 11.96 6.80
C ASN A 141 -5.30 10.51 6.55
N VAL A 142 -4.37 9.61 6.22
CA VAL A 142 -4.68 8.22 5.88
C VAL A 142 -5.14 7.35 7.06
N GLY A 143 -5.04 7.85 8.29
CA GLY A 143 -5.38 7.13 9.52
C GLY A 143 -4.34 6.10 9.95
N GLN A 144 -4.42 5.69 11.21
CA GLN A 144 -3.54 4.66 11.75
C GLN A 144 -3.84 3.28 11.14
N ARG A 145 -2.80 2.44 11.00
CA ARG A 145 -2.92 1.07 10.46
C ARG A 145 -3.64 0.10 11.39
N TYR A 146 -3.62 0.35 12.70
CA TYR A 146 -4.29 -0.43 13.75
C TYR A 146 -4.94 0.49 14.77
N SER A 147 -5.83 -0.07 15.62
CA SER A 147 -6.35 0.62 16.79
C SER A 147 -5.24 0.98 17.77
N ASP A 148 -5.44 1.99 18.62
CA ASP A 148 -4.46 2.48 19.60
C ASP A 148 -3.88 1.37 20.48
N GLY A 149 -4.71 0.41 20.89
CA GLY A 149 -4.26 -0.73 21.67
C GLY A 149 -3.28 -1.62 20.94
N SER A 150 -3.52 -1.86 19.65
CA SER A 150 -2.67 -2.69 18.80
C SER A 150 -1.42 -1.94 18.31
N MET A 151 -1.50 -0.61 18.16
CA MET A 151 -0.34 0.20 17.81
C MET A 151 0.77 0.14 18.86
N LYS A 152 0.43 -0.08 20.15
CA LYS A 152 1.43 -0.27 21.22
C LYS A 152 2.27 -1.54 21.07
N LEU A 153 1.84 -2.49 20.24
CA LEU A 153 2.56 -3.73 19.94
C LEU A 153 3.42 -3.64 18.67
N VAL A 154 3.37 -2.50 18.01
CA VAL A 154 4.13 -2.24 16.79
C VAL A 154 5.39 -1.44 17.18
N ASN A 155 6.53 -1.81 16.62
CA ASN A 155 7.82 -1.14 16.85
C ASN A 155 8.42 -1.35 18.26
N HIS A 156 8.36 -2.59 18.76
CA HIS A 156 9.12 -3.04 19.93
C HIS A 156 10.24 -3.99 19.55
#